data_f97de54ad75432a398086b288a1587ec
#
_entry.id   f97de54ad75432a398086b288a1587ec
#
_cell.length_a   1.000
_cell.length_b   1.000
_cell.length_c   1.000
_cell.angle_alpha   90.00
_cell.angle_beta   90.00
_cell.angle_gamma   90.00
#
_symmetry.space_group_name_H-M   'P 1'
#
loop_
_entity.id
_entity.type
_entity.pdbx_description
1 polymer ?
#
loop_
_entity_poly.entity_id
_entity_poly.type
_entity_poly.pdbx_seq_one_letter_code
_entity_poly.pdbx_strand_id
1 'polypeptide(L)'
;MAAAAVASILAGCGSAGSSGSTAASTQPQPSTQPAVAGSSSPVAGASSQAPVPAESNPPGDIPDTTVYVPFASATGHVTLQVPEGWSRKQTANSVTFTSNLNSISIGWQPMNAAPTVSAARSTTVPALRHATLAFSLKAVRAVTLRGGPAVAIVYQVNSTPNAVTGRQYRLVIERFEFFKNGRAAMLSLSSAVGSDNVDPWRIVSGSLRWA
;
A
#
# COMPACT_ATOMS: atom_id res chain seq x y z
N MET A 1 5.26 40.22 -26.31
CA MET A 1 4.04 41.05 -26.36
C MET A 1 3.16 40.57 -25.23
N ALA A 2 3.16 41.34 -24.16
CA ALA A 2 2.06 42.02 -23.46
C ALA A 2 1.10 41.02 -22.79
N ALA A 3 1.15 40.80 -21.54
CA ALA A 3 0.78 41.58 -20.31
C ALA A 3 -0.75 41.88 -20.24
N ALA A 4 -1.39 41.40 -19.18
CA ALA A 4 -2.34 42.16 -18.40
C ALA A 4 -2.72 41.44 -17.07
N ALA A 5 -2.39 42.08 -15.98
CA ALA A 5 -2.90 41.81 -14.61
C ALA A 5 -4.19 42.62 -14.42
N VAL A 6 -5.13 42.10 -13.61
CA VAL A 6 -6.16 42.92 -12.97
C VAL A 6 -6.36 42.46 -11.52
N ALA A 7 -6.02 43.33 -10.60
CA ALA A 7 -6.37 43.29 -9.19
C ALA A 7 -7.67 44.06 -8.95
N SER A 8 -8.53 43.60 -8.04
CA SER A 8 -9.61 44.42 -7.49
C SER A 8 -9.80 44.09 -6.01
N ILE A 9 -9.49 45.10 -5.21
CA ILE A 9 -9.73 45.23 -3.77
C ILE A 9 -11.09 45.88 -3.58
N LEU A 10 -11.91 45.42 -2.64
CA LEU A 10 -12.97 46.22 -2.08
C LEU A 10 -13.14 45.91 -0.58
N ALA A 11 -12.82 46.96 0.21
CA ALA A 11 -13.08 47.08 1.62
C ALA A 11 -14.50 47.60 1.86
N GLY A 12 -15.12 47.20 2.97
CA GLY A 12 -16.37 47.72 3.44
C GLY A 12 -16.49 47.66 4.95
N CYS A 13 -16.21 48.80 5.59
CA CYS A 13 -16.51 49.08 6.99
C CYS A 13 -18.02 49.42 7.17
N GLY A 14 -18.57 49.08 8.33
CA GLY A 14 -19.87 49.57 8.76
C GLY A 14 -20.09 49.45 10.26
N SER A 15 -20.19 50.59 10.92
CA SER A 15 -20.12 50.82 12.35
C SER A 15 -21.50 50.79 13.06
N ALA A 16 -21.41 50.60 14.38
CA ALA A 16 -22.06 51.28 15.50
C ALA A 16 -23.56 51.13 15.81
N GLY A 17 -23.85 50.94 17.08
CA GLY A 17 -25.14 51.16 17.71
C GLY A 17 -25.17 50.69 19.17
N SER A 18 -24.99 51.64 20.08
CA SER A 18 -24.96 51.59 21.54
C SER A 18 -26.33 51.44 22.22
N SER A 19 -26.24 51.16 23.50
CA SER A 19 -27.02 51.52 24.70
C SER A 19 -27.46 50.26 25.45
N GLY A 20 -27.05 49.92 26.65
CA GLY A 20 -27.05 50.65 27.90
C GLY A 20 -28.12 50.05 28.83
N SER A 21 -27.72 49.32 29.88
CA SER A 21 -28.33 49.47 31.22
C SER A 21 -27.69 48.52 32.25
N THR A 22 -27.32 49.08 33.34
CA THR A 22 -26.82 48.58 34.59
C THR A 22 -27.76 47.65 35.34
N ALA A 23 -27.30 46.56 35.93
CA ALA A 23 -27.67 46.11 37.29
C ALA A 23 -26.71 45.02 37.83
N ALA A 24 -26.13 45.37 38.94
CA ALA A 24 -25.71 44.63 40.11
C ALA A 24 -25.28 43.15 40.05
N SER A 25 -23.99 42.95 40.38
CA SER A 25 -23.47 42.13 41.48
C SER A 25 -24.12 40.80 41.78
N THR A 26 -23.44 39.70 41.43
CA THR A 26 -23.15 38.61 42.36
C THR A 26 -22.02 37.76 41.76
N GLN A 27 -20.90 37.73 42.43
CA GLN A 27 -19.71 36.94 42.08
C GLN A 27 -19.93 35.52 42.63
N PRO A 28 -19.80 34.49 41.84
CA PRO A 28 -19.41 33.19 42.32
C PRO A 28 -17.99 32.86 41.86
N GLN A 29 -17.29 32.32 42.80
CA GLN A 29 -15.95 31.79 42.86
C GLN A 29 -15.46 31.05 41.59
N PRO A 30 -14.17 31.09 41.24
CA PRO A 30 -13.65 30.35 40.13
C PRO A 30 -13.58 28.86 40.44
N SER A 31 -14.43 28.07 39.80
CA SER A 31 -14.28 26.62 39.73
C SER A 31 -13.06 26.31 38.86
N THR A 32 -12.02 25.85 39.49
CA THR A 32 -10.87 25.23 38.83
C THR A 32 -11.33 23.95 38.18
N GLN A 33 -11.66 24.06 36.90
CA GLN A 33 -11.87 22.88 36.03
C GLN A 33 -10.47 22.32 35.75
N PRO A 34 -10.20 21.04 36.05
CA PRO A 34 -8.93 20.44 35.67
C PRO A 34 -8.88 20.39 34.14
N ALA A 35 -7.81 20.96 33.58
CA ALA A 35 -7.45 20.83 32.18
C ALA A 35 -7.33 19.35 31.90
N VAL A 36 -8.28 18.77 31.16
CA VAL A 36 -8.12 17.47 30.52
C VAL A 36 -6.99 17.64 29.50
N ALA A 37 -5.80 17.25 29.91
CA ALA A 37 -4.72 17.00 29.00
C ALA A 37 -5.23 15.94 28.01
N GLY A 38 -5.55 16.39 26.81
CA GLY A 38 -5.82 15.50 25.69
C GLY A 38 -4.56 14.67 25.45
N SER A 39 -4.54 13.47 25.99
CA SER A 39 -3.57 12.44 25.61
C SER A 39 -3.83 12.13 24.14
N SER A 40 -3.15 12.81 23.25
CA SER A 40 -2.93 12.33 21.88
C SER A 40 -2.09 11.06 22.00
N SER A 41 -2.76 9.92 22.10
CA SER A 41 -2.10 8.63 21.93
C SER A 41 -1.40 8.66 20.59
N PRO A 42 -0.08 8.41 20.52
CA PRO A 42 0.59 8.27 19.25
C PRO A 42 -0.11 7.16 18.48
N VAL A 43 -0.52 7.44 17.25
CA VAL A 43 -0.99 6.40 16.31
C VAL A 43 0.16 5.40 16.23
N ALA A 44 -0.01 4.24 16.85
CA ALA A 44 0.98 3.17 16.80
C ALA A 44 1.25 2.86 15.32
N GLY A 45 2.49 3.05 14.88
CA GLY A 45 2.89 2.83 13.50
C GLY A 45 2.50 1.40 13.06
N ALA A 46 2.18 1.22 11.79
CA ALA A 46 1.78 -0.07 11.20
C ALA A 46 2.70 -1.25 11.60
N SER A 47 3.96 -0.96 11.92
CA SER A 47 4.99 -1.92 12.31
C SER A 47 4.88 -2.46 13.75
N SER A 48 4.08 -1.85 14.62
CA SER A 48 3.98 -2.25 16.05
C SER A 48 2.93 -3.34 16.33
N GLN A 49 2.12 -3.72 15.33
CA GLN A 49 1.12 -4.76 15.51
C GLN A 49 1.75 -6.15 15.59
N ALA A 50 1.24 -7.00 16.53
CA ALA A 50 1.64 -8.39 16.59
C ALA A 50 1.10 -9.19 15.39
N PRO A 51 1.83 -10.23 14.92
CA PRO A 51 1.33 -11.14 13.90
C PRO A 51 0.05 -11.84 14.34
N VAL A 52 -1.00 -11.84 13.50
CA VAL A 52 -2.15 -12.71 13.72
C VAL A 52 -1.77 -14.15 13.38
N PRO A 53 -2.37 -15.17 14.05
CA PRO A 53 -2.14 -16.57 13.71
C PRO A 53 -2.46 -16.88 12.26
N ALA A 54 -1.74 -17.82 11.65
CA ALA A 54 -2.13 -18.41 10.38
C ALA A 54 -3.36 -19.30 10.58
N GLU A 55 -4.26 -19.31 9.60
CA GLU A 55 -5.42 -20.19 9.63
C GLU A 55 -5.05 -21.62 9.23
N SER A 56 -5.73 -22.60 9.83
CA SER A 56 -5.48 -24.03 9.55
C SER A 56 -5.98 -24.45 8.15
N ASN A 57 -6.97 -23.75 7.61
CA ASN A 57 -7.52 -23.97 6.28
C ASN A 57 -7.96 -22.60 5.70
N PRO A 58 -7.00 -21.77 5.28
CA PRO A 58 -7.32 -20.42 4.82
C PRO A 58 -8.08 -20.49 3.49
N PRO A 59 -9.11 -19.64 3.32
CA PRO A 59 -9.69 -19.44 2.01
C PRO A 59 -8.65 -18.76 1.11
N GLY A 60 -8.40 -19.28 -0.08
CA GLY A 60 -7.51 -18.58 -1.00
C GLY A 60 -6.66 -19.47 -1.90
N ASP A 61 -6.90 -20.77 -1.92
CA ASP A 61 -6.31 -21.63 -2.93
C ASP A 61 -6.84 -21.24 -4.31
N ILE A 62 -5.94 -21.08 -5.25
CA ILE A 62 -6.25 -20.82 -6.65
C ILE A 62 -6.42 -22.19 -7.33
N PRO A 63 -7.59 -22.53 -7.88
CA PRO A 63 -7.81 -23.83 -8.48
C PRO A 63 -6.84 -24.15 -9.62
N ASP A 64 -6.41 -25.39 -9.73
CA ASP A 64 -5.54 -25.86 -10.83
C ASP A 64 -6.17 -25.68 -12.22
N THR A 65 -7.49 -25.62 -12.28
CA THR A 65 -8.26 -25.35 -13.51
C THR A 65 -8.33 -23.88 -13.89
N THR A 66 -7.66 -23.00 -13.13
CA THR A 66 -7.69 -21.55 -13.39
C THR A 66 -7.13 -21.23 -14.78
N VAL A 67 -7.92 -20.51 -15.57
CA VAL A 67 -7.48 -19.97 -16.85
C VAL A 67 -6.68 -18.69 -16.63
N TYR A 68 -5.57 -18.57 -17.35
CA TYR A 68 -4.72 -17.38 -17.30
C TYR A 68 -4.82 -16.63 -18.62
N VAL A 69 -5.03 -15.32 -18.53
CA VAL A 69 -5.14 -14.41 -19.69
C VAL A 69 -4.01 -13.40 -19.69
N PRO A 70 -3.55 -12.95 -20.88
CA PRO A 70 -2.48 -11.96 -20.95
C PRO A 70 -2.98 -10.60 -20.51
N PHE A 71 -2.21 -9.93 -19.67
CA PHE A 71 -2.32 -8.53 -19.34
C PHE A 71 -1.12 -7.78 -19.92
N ALA A 72 -1.36 -6.63 -20.56
CA ALA A 72 -0.33 -5.73 -21.04
C ALA A 72 -0.53 -4.33 -20.49
N SER A 73 0.56 -3.72 -20.00
CA SER A 73 0.60 -2.32 -19.60
C SER A 73 1.46 -1.51 -20.59
N ALA A 74 0.82 -0.64 -21.37
CA ALA A 74 1.54 0.26 -22.26
C ALA A 74 2.44 1.23 -21.47
N THR A 75 1.95 1.78 -20.37
CA THR A 75 2.73 2.72 -19.52
C THR A 75 3.83 2.03 -18.72
N GLY A 76 3.61 0.78 -18.29
CA GLY A 76 4.61 -0.03 -17.57
C GLY A 76 5.61 -0.71 -18.49
N HIS A 77 5.32 -0.82 -19.79
CA HIS A 77 6.07 -1.61 -20.76
C HIS A 77 6.30 -3.05 -20.27
N VAL A 78 5.26 -3.66 -19.70
CA VAL A 78 5.30 -5.03 -19.20
C VAL A 78 4.07 -5.80 -19.63
N THR A 79 4.25 -7.10 -19.81
CA THR A 79 3.18 -8.07 -19.99
C THR A 79 3.33 -9.19 -18.97
N LEU A 80 2.22 -9.76 -18.52
CA LEU A 80 2.21 -10.95 -17.67
C LEU A 80 0.89 -11.69 -17.82
N GLN A 81 0.86 -12.96 -17.38
CA GLN A 81 -0.37 -13.75 -17.29
C GLN A 81 -1.03 -13.48 -15.94
N VAL A 82 -2.36 -13.31 -15.95
CA VAL A 82 -3.17 -13.14 -14.73
C VAL A 82 -4.37 -14.08 -14.79
N PRO A 83 -4.89 -14.54 -13.65
CA PRO A 83 -6.11 -15.34 -13.64
C PRO A 83 -7.28 -14.57 -14.23
N GLU A 84 -8.06 -15.25 -15.07
CA GLU A 84 -9.28 -14.71 -15.67
C GLU A 84 -10.32 -14.37 -14.58
N GLY A 85 -11.09 -13.30 -14.79
CA GLY A 85 -12.20 -12.94 -13.92
C GLY A 85 -11.81 -12.25 -12.60
N TRP A 86 -10.52 -12.06 -12.30
CA TRP A 86 -10.11 -11.33 -11.10
C TRP A 86 -10.48 -9.85 -11.19
N SER A 87 -10.94 -9.29 -10.07
CA SER A 87 -11.21 -7.85 -9.95
C SER A 87 -9.93 -7.05 -10.21
N ARG A 88 -10.04 -5.99 -11.03
CA ARG A 88 -8.89 -5.17 -11.44
C ARG A 88 -9.03 -3.74 -10.97
N LYS A 89 -7.98 -3.23 -10.30
CA LYS A 89 -7.81 -1.81 -9.97
C LYS A 89 -6.53 -1.29 -10.59
N GLN A 90 -6.61 -0.17 -11.29
CA GLN A 90 -5.46 0.44 -11.97
C GLN A 90 -5.24 1.86 -11.51
N THR A 91 -3.97 2.26 -11.40
CA THR A 91 -3.50 3.63 -11.19
C THR A 91 -2.59 4.05 -12.34
N ALA A 92 -2.00 5.25 -12.28
CA ALA A 92 -1.07 5.73 -13.30
C ALA A 92 0.18 4.83 -13.45
N ASN A 93 0.66 4.24 -12.33
CA ASN A 93 1.93 3.52 -12.29
C ASN A 93 1.81 2.11 -11.67
N SER A 94 0.60 1.58 -11.53
CA SER A 94 0.39 0.21 -11.05
C SER A 94 -0.95 -0.36 -11.49
N VAL A 95 -1.05 -1.69 -11.43
CA VAL A 95 -2.31 -2.42 -11.52
C VAL A 95 -2.31 -3.51 -10.46
N THR A 96 -3.47 -3.77 -9.87
CA THR A 96 -3.68 -4.86 -8.91
C THR A 96 -4.89 -5.67 -9.33
N PHE A 97 -4.72 -6.99 -9.35
CA PHE A 97 -5.76 -7.98 -9.54
C PHE A 97 -6.04 -8.67 -8.21
N THR A 98 -7.29 -8.86 -7.84
CA THR A 98 -7.67 -9.45 -6.55
C THR A 98 -8.79 -10.46 -6.70
N SER A 99 -8.69 -11.54 -5.94
CA SER A 99 -9.76 -12.51 -5.71
C SER A 99 -9.61 -13.12 -4.33
N ASN A 100 -10.67 -13.10 -3.52
CA ASN A 100 -10.62 -13.53 -2.12
C ASN A 100 -9.46 -12.88 -1.34
N LEU A 101 -8.55 -13.69 -0.79
CA LEU A 101 -7.35 -13.23 -0.07
C LEU A 101 -6.10 -13.16 -0.96
N ASN A 102 -6.26 -13.40 -2.27
CA ASN A 102 -5.17 -13.36 -3.22
C ASN A 102 -5.06 -12.00 -3.92
N SER A 103 -3.85 -11.57 -4.18
CA SER A 103 -3.60 -10.43 -5.04
C SER A 103 -2.34 -10.57 -5.88
N ILE A 104 -2.41 -10.03 -7.10
CA ILE A 104 -1.29 -9.83 -8.00
C ILE A 104 -1.18 -8.33 -8.21
N SER A 105 -0.09 -7.71 -7.76
CA SER A 105 0.16 -6.29 -7.98
C SER A 105 1.42 -6.10 -8.80
N ILE A 106 1.33 -5.33 -9.87
CA ILE A 106 2.49 -4.91 -10.68
C ILE A 106 2.57 -3.39 -10.67
N GLY A 107 3.67 -2.85 -10.16
CA GLY A 107 4.00 -1.43 -10.20
C GLY A 107 5.22 -1.19 -11.08
N TRP A 108 5.37 0.03 -11.58
CA TRP A 108 6.52 0.44 -12.39
C TRP A 108 6.93 1.87 -12.07
N GLN A 109 8.24 2.12 -12.18
CA GLN A 109 8.80 3.44 -11.97
C GLN A 109 10.15 3.60 -12.69
N PRO A 110 10.59 4.82 -13.00
CA PRO A 110 11.98 5.06 -13.36
C PRO A 110 12.92 4.64 -12.24
N MET A 111 14.07 4.09 -12.59
CA MET A 111 15.12 3.71 -11.67
C MET A 111 16.48 3.86 -12.33
N ASN A 112 17.50 4.33 -11.59
CA ASN A 112 18.81 4.63 -12.16
C ASN A 112 19.75 3.40 -12.17
N ALA A 113 19.45 2.37 -11.39
CA ALA A 113 20.27 1.17 -11.30
C ALA A 113 19.42 -0.08 -11.04
N ALA A 114 19.93 -1.25 -11.45
CA ALA A 114 19.28 -2.51 -11.16
C ALA A 114 19.23 -2.78 -9.65
N PRO A 115 18.13 -3.36 -9.12
CA PRO A 115 18.05 -3.76 -7.72
C PRO A 115 19.09 -4.84 -7.41
N THR A 116 19.69 -4.75 -6.23
CA THR A 116 20.61 -5.76 -5.71
C THR A 116 20.08 -6.32 -4.38
N VAL A 117 20.53 -7.52 -4.01
CA VAL A 117 20.17 -8.11 -2.71
C VAL A 117 20.60 -7.20 -1.55
N SER A 118 21.75 -6.55 -1.67
CA SER A 118 22.25 -5.59 -0.66
C SER A 118 21.32 -4.38 -0.55
N ALA A 119 21.02 -3.71 -1.67
CA ALA A 119 20.10 -2.56 -1.69
C ALA A 119 18.70 -2.93 -1.20
N ALA A 120 18.19 -4.10 -1.58
CA ALA A 120 16.90 -4.59 -1.09
C ALA A 120 16.89 -4.74 0.44
N ARG A 121 17.97 -5.31 1.03
CA ARG A 121 18.08 -5.46 2.48
C ARG A 121 18.24 -4.14 3.23
N SER A 122 18.99 -3.18 2.68
CA SER A 122 19.26 -1.90 3.34
C SER A 122 18.19 -0.84 3.11
N THR A 123 17.40 -0.94 2.05
CA THR A 123 16.43 0.11 1.65
C THR A 123 15.00 -0.44 1.51
N THR A 124 14.78 -1.43 0.63
CA THR A 124 13.41 -1.91 0.36
C THR A 124 12.79 -2.61 1.57
N VAL A 125 13.53 -3.49 2.24
CA VAL A 125 13.03 -4.23 3.41
C VAL A 125 12.65 -3.29 4.57
N PRO A 126 13.46 -2.29 4.97
CA PRO A 126 13.04 -1.30 5.95
C PRO A 126 11.79 -0.51 5.54
N ALA A 127 11.69 -0.10 4.28
CA ALA A 127 10.51 0.60 3.75
C ALA A 127 9.23 -0.28 3.82
N LEU A 128 9.33 -1.55 3.42
CA LEU A 128 8.23 -2.52 3.53
C LEU A 128 7.81 -2.73 4.98
N ARG A 129 8.76 -2.86 5.89
CA ARG A 129 8.50 -2.99 7.34
C ARG A 129 7.74 -1.79 7.88
N HIS A 130 8.07 -0.59 7.43
CA HIS A 130 7.41 0.64 7.86
C HIS A 130 5.99 0.77 7.29
N ALA A 131 5.78 0.26 6.08
CA ALA A 131 4.53 0.43 5.33
C ALA A 131 3.49 -0.67 5.60
N THR A 132 3.85 -1.76 6.31
CA THR A 132 2.99 -2.93 6.46
C THR A 132 2.80 -3.35 7.92
N LEU A 133 1.67 -3.99 8.21
CA LEU A 133 1.32 -4.46 9.55
C LEU A 133 2.05 -5.76 9.90
N ALA A 134 2.64 -5.83 11.08
CA ALA A 134 3.29 -7.05 11.61
C ALA A 134 4.28 -7.71 10.62
N PHE A 135 5.14 -6.91 10.00
CA PHE A 135 6.12 -7.38 9.02
C PHE A 135 7.08 -8.44 9.57
N SER A 136 7.26 -9.53 8.83
CA SER A 136 8.23 -10.58 9.12
C SER A 136 8.96 -10.99 7.83
N LEU A 137 10.24 -10.64 7.71
CA LEU A 137 11.07 -11.03 6.57
C LEU A 137 11.34 -12.54 6.59
N LYS A 138 11.21 -13.21 5.45
CA LYS A 138 11.51 -14.64 5.27
C LYS A 138 12.76 -14.84 4.42
N ALA A 139 12.85 -14.15 3.28
CA ALA A 139 14.00 -14.29 2.39
C ALA A 139 14.27 -13.05 1.56
N VAL A 140 15.51 -12.80 1.19
CA VAL A 140 15.92 -11.89 0.11
C VAL A 140 16.99 -12.61 -0.70
N ARG A 141 16.74 -12.82 -1.99
CA ARG A 141 17.64 -13.56 -2.89
C ARG A 141 17.61 -12.99 -4.31
N ALA A 142 18.70 -13.17 -5.03
CA ALA A 142 18.74 -12.99 -6.47
C ALA A 142 18.05 -14.17 -7.16
N VAL A 143 17.29 -13.89 -8.22
CA VAL A 143 16.62 -14.88 -9.06
C VAL A 143 16.73 -14.47 -10.52
N THR A 144 16.59 -15.43 -11.44
CA THR A 144 16.44 -15.16 -12.86
C THR A 144 15.11 -15.75 -13.32
N LEU A 145 14.23 -14.90 -13.80
CA LEU A 145 12.94 -15.27 -14.36
C LEU A 145 12.89 -14.84 -15.83
N ARG A 146 11.75 -15.07 -16.50
CA ARG A 146 11.61 -14.73 -17.92
C ARG A 146 11.72 -13.22 -18.21
N GLY A 147 11.36 -12.38 -17.23
CA GLY A 147 11.55 -10.93 -17.27
C GLY A 147 13.00 -10.47 -17.09
N GLY A 148 13.92 -11.39 -16.83
CA GLY A 148 15.34 -11.14 -16.59
C GLY A 148 15.76 -11.36 -15.13
N PRO A 149 16.99 -10.92 -14.77
CA PRO A 149 17.45 -10.91 -13.39
C PRO A 149 16.53 -10.06 -12.50
N ALA A 150 16.27 -10.53 -11.29
CA ALA A 150 15.43 -9.85 -10.31
C ALA A 150 15.91 -10.12 -8.88
N VAL A 151 15.50 -9.27 -7.95
CA VAL A 151 15.58 -9.53 -6.52
C VAL A 151 14.23 -10.01 -6.03
N ALA A 152 14.19 -11.21 -5.44
CA ALA A 152 13.02 -11.75 -4.77
C ALA A 152 13.06 -11.46 -3.27
N ILE A 153 11.99 -10.89 -2.73
CA ILE A 153 11.80 -10.59 -1.31
C ILE A 153 10.55 -11.34 -0.86
N VAL A 154 10.71 -12.29 0.06
CA VAL A 154 9.58 -13.03 0.64
C VAL A 154 9.38 -12.54 2.07
N TYR A 155 8.16 -12.17 2.39
CA TYR A 155 7.82 -11.67 3.71
C TYR A 155 6.37 -11.97 4.07
N GLN A 156 6.05 -11.87 5.35
CA GLN A 156 4.71 -12.01 5.85
C GLN A 156 4.25 -10.73 6.53
N VAL A 157 2.94 -10.45 6.42
CA VAL A 157 2.28 -9.29 7.03
C VAL A 157 0.90 -9.67 7.54
N ASN A 158 0.30 -8.84 8.38
CA ASN A 158 -1.14 -8.91 8.59
C ASN A 158 -1.84 -8.14 7.45
N SER A 159 -2.99 -8.63 7.01
CA SER A 159 -3.85 -7.86 6.10
C SER A 159 -4.35 -6.58 6.79
N THR A 160 -4.86 -5.63 6.03
CA THR A 160 -5.70 -4.58 6.60
C THR A 160 -6.91 -5.24 7.28
N PRO A 161 -7.39 -4.69 8.43
CA PRO A 161 -8.64 -5.15 9.02
C PRO A 161 -9.79 -5.03 8.02
N ASN A 162 -10.63 -6.06 7.94
CA ASN A 162 -11.88 -5.98 7.19
C ASN A 162 -12.74 -4.88 7.80
N ALA A 163 -13.29 -3.98 6.97
CA ALA A 163 -13.99 -2.79 7.44
C ALA A 163 -15.28 -3.11 8.24
N VAL A 164 -15.87 -4.29 8.05
CA VAL A 164 -17.12 -4.70 8.71
C VAL A 164 -16.83 -5.56 9.95
N THR A 165 -15.94 -6.55 9.80
CA THR A 165 -15.72 -7.57 10.84
C THR A 165 -14.49 -7.31 11.70
N GLY A 166 -13.60 -6.39 11.30
CA GLY A 166 -12.30 -6.17 11.92
C GLY A 166 -11.31 -7.33 11.72
N ARG A 167 -11.72 -8.43 11.08
CA ARG A 167 -10.89 -9.63 10.90
C ARG A 167 -9.67 -9.33 10.05
N GLN A 168 -8.53 -9.87 10.47
CA GLN A 168 -7.27 -9.83 9.74
C GLN A 168 -6.80 -11.25 9.43
N TYR A 169 -6.03 -11.37 8.35
CA TYR A 169 -5.40 -12.63 7.94
C TYR A 169 -3.90 -12.47 7.90
N ARG A 170 -3.17 -13.52 8.21
CA ARG A 170 -1.74 -13.59 7.98
C ARG A 170 -1.49 -13.87 6.52
N LEU A 171 -0.81 -12.93 5.83
CA LEU A 171 -0.49 -13.04 4.41
C LEU A 171 0.98 -13.35 4.21
N VAL A 172 1.31 -14.13 3.19
CA VAL A 172 2.64 -14.26 2.62
C VAL A 172 2.70 -13.50 1.31
N ILE A 173 3.78 -12.76 1.11
CA ILE A 173 3.99 -11.96 -0.11
C ILE A 173 5.32 -12.35 -0.71
N GLU A 174 5.32 -12.68 -2.01
CA GLU A 174 6.50 -12.80 -2.84
C GLU A 174 6.59 -11.58 -3.74
N ARG A 175 7.61 -10.74 -3.50
CA ARG A 175 7.87 -9.53 -4.29
C ARG A 175 9.11 -9.74 -5.14
N PHE A 176 8.97 -9.47 -6.44
CA PHE A 176 10.05 -9.52 -7.42
C PHE A 176 10.33 -8.12 -7.96
N GLU A 177 11.57 -7.69 -7.89
CA GLU A 177 12.02 -6.39 -8.40
C GLU A 177 12.88 -6.61 -9.63
N PHE A 178 12.33 -6.29 -10.81
CA PHE A 178 12.98 -6.37 -12.12
C PHE A 178 13.49 -5.00 -12.55
N PHE A 179 14.47 -5.00 -13.45
CA PHE A 179 15.01 -3.78 -14.02
C PHE A 179 15.38 -3.99 -15.49
N LYS A 180 15.03 -3.02 -16.33
CA LYS A 180 15.45 -2.95 -17.73
C LYS A 180 15.41 -1.52 -18.22
N ASN A 181 16.47 -1.07 -18.88
CA ASN A 181 16.53 0.22 -19.60
C ASN A 181 16.06 1.42 -18.77
N GLY A 182 16.57 1.57 -17.53
CA GLY A 182 16.23 2.70 -16.66
C GLY A 182 14.84 2.61 -16.02
N ARG A 183 14.19 1.45 -16.07
CA ARG A 183 12.87 1.22 -15.50
C ARG A 183 12.84 0.00 -14.59
N ALA A 184 12.20 0.13 -13.45
CA ALA A 184 11.89 -0.97 -12.57
C ALA A 184 10.44 -1.43 -12.73
N ALA A 185 10.23 -2.75 -12.61
CA ALA A 185 8.92 -3.36 -12.44
C ALA A 185 8.90 -4.17 -11.14
N MET A 186 7.91 -3.91 -10.29
CA MET A 186 7.75 -4.56 -8.99
C MET A 186 6.49 -5.42 -9.01
N LEU A 187 6.67 -6.74 -9.17
CA LEU A 187 5.60 -7.72 -9.10
C LEU A 187 5.46 -8.23 -7.66
N SER A 188 4.28 -8.15 -7.08
CA SER A 188 3.97 -8.70 -5.75
C SER A 188 2.81 -9.68 -5.86
N LEU A 189 3.01 -10.88 -5.34
CA LEU A 189 2.04 -11.98 -5.29
C LEU A 189 1.73 -12.23 -3.82
N SER A 190 0.47 -12.14 -3.43
CA SER A 190 0.02 -12.25 -2.04
C SER A 190 -1.08 -13.28 -1.90
N SER A 191 -0.96 -14.12 -0.87
CA SER A 191 -1.99 -15.08 -0.45
C SER A 191 -2.05 -15.22 1.06
N ALA A 192 -3.08 -15.86 1.59
CA ALA A 192 -3.09 -16.26 2.99
C ALA A 192 -1.97 -17.27 3.26
N VAL A 193 -1.35 -17.19 4.46
CA VAL A 193 -0.38 -18.20 4.88
C VAL A 193 -1.10 -19.54 5.04
N GLY A 194 -0.60 -20.56 4.37
CA GLY A 194 -1.20 -21.91 4.32
C GLY A 194 -1.96 -22.23 3.04
N SER A 195 -2.23 -21.23 2.17
CA SER A 195 -2.79 -21.51 0.84
C SER A 195 -1.77 -22.18 -0.06
N ASP A 196 -2.22 -23.15 -0.86
CA ASP A 196 -1.39 -23.84 -1.86
C ASP A 196 -1.44 -23.11 -3.21
N ASN A 197 -0.64 -22.04 -3.32
CA ASN A 197 -0.57 -21.22 -4.53
C ASN A 197 0.82 -21.25 -5.20
N VAL A 198 1.63 -22.27 -4.93
CA VAL A 198 3.01 -22.37 -5.47
C VAL A 198 3.00 -22.36 -7.00
N ASP A 199 2.18 -23.22 -7.62
CA ASP A 199 2.10 -23.33 -9.07
C ASP A 199 1.46 -22.09 -9.73
N PRO A 200 0.32 -21.56 -9.25
CA PRO A 200 -0.21 -20.28 -9.67
C PRO A 200 0.83 -19.15 -9.65
N TRP A 201 1.57 -19.00 -8.56
CA TRP A 201 2.57 -17.93 -8.45
C TRP A 201 3.77 -18.14 -9.39
N ARG A 202 4.15 -19.39 -9.64
CA ARG A 202 5.18 -19.73 -10.64
C ARG A 202 4.74 -19.36 -12.06
N ILE A 203 3.47 -19.62 -12.43
CA ILE A 203 2.90 -19.22 -13.72
C ILE A 203 2.96 -17.71 -13.87
N VAL A 204 2.43 -16.96 -12.90
CA VAL A 204 2.37 -15.49 -12.96
C VAL A 204 3.77 -14.89 -13.01
N SER A 205 4.64 -15.21 -12.04
CA SER A 205 6.00 -14.62 -11.95
C SER A 205 6.88 -15.01 -13.14
N GLY A 206 6.76 -16.26 -13.61
CA GLY A 206 7.47 -16.77 -14.78
C GLY A 206 6.98 -16.21 -16.11
N SER A 207 5.80 -15.60 -16.16
CA SER A 207 5.22 -15.04 -17.38
C SER A 207 5.61 -13.58 -17.66
N LEU A 208 6.10 -12.85 -16.65
CA LEU A 208 6.45 -11.44 -16.81
C LEU A 208 7.48 -11.23 -17.92
N ARG A 209 7.22 -10.27 -18.79
CA ARG A 209 8.11 -9.83 -19.86
C ARG A 209 8.04 -8.31 -20.01
N TRP A 210 9.12 -7.75 -20.51
CA TRP A 210 9.15 -6.36 -20.99
C TRP A 210 8.59 -6.30 -22.41
N ALA A 211 7.67 -5.33 -22.64
CA ALA A 211 7.11 -5.01 -23.95
C ALA A 211 8.01 -4.02 -24.68
#